data_f3da195d4d1c56d12d4b84e6324462e7
#
_entry.id   f3da195d4d1c56d12d4b84e6324462e7
#
_cell.length_a   1.000
_cell.length_b   1.000
_cell.length_c   1.000
_cell.angle_alpha   90.00
_cell.angle_beta   90.00
_cell.angle_gamma   90.00
#
_symmetry.space_group_name_H-M   'P 1'
#
loop_
_entity.id
_entity.type
_entity.pdbx_description
1 polymer ?
#
loop_
_entity_poly.entity_id
_entity_poly.type
_entity_poly.pdbx_seq_one_letter_code
_entity_poly.pdbx_strand_id
1 'polypeptide(L)' 'MTTWFINDSLYECPLGWQRFILDLENRLPFDSIEGYSVETLNRVLEPFQARVYESGRNSFLDFADERCYTLFVLKYGGKE' A
#
# COMPACT_ATOMS: atom_id res chain seq x y z
N MET A 1 -7.44 -7.53 -12.68
CA MET A 1 -6.50 -7.01 -11.68
C MET A 1 -7.11 -5.84 -10.92
N THR A 2 -6.78 -5.72 -9.65
CA THR A 2 -7.33 -4.66 -8.80
C THR A 2 -6.25 -3.64 -8.51
N THR A 3 -6.55 -2.38 -8.73
CA THR A 3 -5.61 -1.30 -8.52
C THR A 3 -6.26 -0.25 -7.62
N TRP A 4 -5.55 0.13 -6.56
CA TRP A 4 -5.99 1.19 -5.67
C TRP A 4 -5.21 2.47 -5.96
N PHE A 5 -5.92 3.58 -5.95
CA PHE A 5 -5.31 4.90 -6.00
C PHE A 5 -4.89 5.25 -4.57
N ILE A 6 -3.58 5.37 -4.34
CA ILE A 6 -3.02 5.62 -3.01
C ILE A 6 -2.19 6.89 -3.02
N ASN A 7 -2.79 7.98 -3.38
CA ASN A 7 -2.08 9.25 -3.43
C ASN A 7 -1.44 9.59 -2.08
N ASP A 8 -0.51 10.55 -2.08
CA ASP A 8 0.22 10.93 -0.87
C ASP A 8 -0.67 11.49 0.24
N SER A 9 -1.86 11.92 -0.08
CA SER A 9 -2.79 12.43 0.90
C SER A 9 -3.46 11.29 1.66
N LEU A 10 -3.37 11.31 2.98
CA LEU A 10 -4.04 10.31 3.81
C LEU A 10 -5.56 10.36 3.67
N TYR A 11 -6.08 11.50 3.27
CA TYR A 11 -7.52 11.66 3.11
C TYR A 11 -8.06 11.05 1.84
N GLU A 12 -7.18 10.78 0.87
CA GLU A 12 -7.57 10.21 -0.40
C GLU A 12 -7.25 8.73 -0.53
N CYS A 13 -6.53 8.18 0.44
CA CYS A 13 -6.14 6.77 0.41
C CYS A 13 -7.26 5.87 0.92
N PRO A 14 -7.39 4.65 0.38
CA PRO A 14 -8.27 3.65 0.99
C PRO A 14 -7.87 3.37 2.43
N LEU A 15 -8.85 3.11 3.27
CA LEU A 15 -8.62 2.86 4.70
C LEU A 15 -7.67 1.68 4.91
N GLY A 16 -7.77 0.65 4.10
CA GLY A 16 -6.87 -0.50 4.19
C GLY A 16 -5.42 -0.12 4.00
N TRP A 17 -5.14 0.80 3.07
CA TRP A 17 -3.78 1.29 2.86
C TRP A 17 -3.29 2.08 4.06
N GLN A 18 -4.14 2.94 4.62
CA GLN A 18 -3.78 3.71 5.82
C GLN A 18 -3.42 2.80 6.98
N ARG A 19 -4.22 1.75 7.18
CA ARG A 19 -3.95 0.78 8.25
C ARG A 19 -2.68 -0.02 8.01
N PHE A 20 -2.41 -0.36 6.75
CA PHE A 20 -1.18 -1.03 6.38
C PHE A 20 0.04 -0.17 6.75
N ILE A 21 0.01 1.11 6.40
CA ILE A 21 1.12 2.02 6.71
C ILE A 21 1.30 2.18 8.22
N LEU A 22 0.20 2.34 8.97
CA LEU A 22 0.29 2.46 10.42
C LEU A 22 0.88 1.20 11.06
N ASP A 23 0.50 0.03 10.58
CA ASP A 23 1.05 -1.23 11.05
C ASP A 23 2.54 -1.31 10.73
N LEU A 24 2.93 -0.87 9.55
CA LEU A 24 4.32 -0.88 9.14
C LEU A 24 5.16 0.07 10.00
N GLU A 25 4.62 1.25 10.33
CA GLU A 25 5.32 2.21 11.18
C GLU A 25 5.65 1.63 12.56
N ASN A 26 4.84 0.71 13.05
CA ASN A 26 5.07 0.05 14.33
C ASN A 26 6.17 -1.03 14.26
N ARG A 27 6.52 -1.48 13.06
CA ARG A 27 7.48 -2.57 12.88
C ARG A 27 8.77 -2.14 12.20
N LEU A 28 8.74 -1.08 11.43
CA LEU A 28 9.85 -0.67 10.60
C LEU A 28 9.94 0.85 10.56
N PRO A 29 11.09 1.44 10.89
CA PRO A 29 11.23 2.90 10.82
C PRO A 29 11.21 3.38 9.37
N PHE A 30 10.87 4.64 9.16
CA PHE A 30 10.94 5.25 7.85
C PHE A 30 12.37 5.18 7.31
N ASP A 31 12.49 4.90 6.03
CA ASP A 31 13.80 4.83 5.37
C ASP A 31 14.10 6.05 4.52
N SER A 32 13.24 7.07 4.57
CA SER A 32 13.47 8.33 3.89
C SER A 32 12.76 9.45 4.64
N ILE A 33 13.06 10.68 4.28
CA ILE A 33 12.45 11.85 4.91
C ILE A 33 10.95 11.89 4.67
N GLU A 34 10.50 11.37 3.54
CA GLU A 34 9.10 11.40 3.14
C GLU A 34 8.32 10.16 3.58
N GLY A 35 8.96 9.21 4.27
CA GLY A 35 8.33 7.98 4.70
C GLY A 35 9.05 6.77 4.16
N TYR A 36 8.30 5.85 3.56
CA TYR A 36 8.89 4.65 2.99
C TYR A 36 9.10 4.82 1.50
N SER A 37 10.27 4.36 1.01
CA SER A 37 10.54 4.35 -0.42
C SER A 37 9.67 3.28 -1.11
N VAL A 38 9.45 3.44 -2.41
CA VAL A 38 8.71 2.47 -3.20
C VAL A 38 9.36 1.10 -3.11
N GLU A 39 10.69 1.06 -3.11
CA GLU A 39 11.43 -0.19 -3.02
C GLU A 39 11.13 -0.94 -1.71
N THR A 40 11.13 -0.22 -0.59
CA THR A 40 10.82 -0.81 0.70
C THR A 40 9.38 -1.29 0.76
N LEU A 41 8.44 -0.48 0.27
CA LEU A 41 7.04 -0.86 0.24
C LEU A 41 6.81 -2.12 -0.58
N ASN A 42 7.46 -2.22 -1.73
CA ASN A 42 7.31 -3.39 -2.60
C ASN A 42 7.87 -4.63 -1.94
N ARG A 43 8.94 -4.50 -1.16
CA ARG A 43 9.50 -5.62 -0.42
C ARG A 43 8.53 -6.13 0.64
N VAL A 44 7.91 -5.22 1.38
CA VAL A 44 6.98 -5.59 2.44
C VAL A 44 5.68 -6.16 1.85
N LEU A 45 5.30 -5.69 0.66
CA LEU A 45 4.08 -6.13 -0.01
C LEU A 45 4.25 -7.44 -0.77
N GLU A 46 5.46 -7.96 -0.88
CA GLU A 46 5.72 -9.19 -1.62
C GLU A 46 4.83 -10.37 -1.21
N PRO A 47 4.59 -10.63 0.09
CA PRO A 47 3.69 -11.72 0.49
C PRO A 47 2.26 -11.57 -0.04
N PHE A 48 1.84 -10.34 -0.35
CA PHE A 48 0.52 -10.07 -0.92
C PHE A 48 0.57 -10.01 -2.44
N GLN A 49 1.75 -10.21 -3.04
CA GLN A 49 1.97 -10.09 -4.49
C GLN A 49 1.43 -8.76 -5.01
N ALA A 50 1.70 -7.71 -4.26
CA ALA A 50 1.26 -6.36 -4.58
C ALA A 50 2.47 -5.46 -4.81
N ARG A 51 2.28 -4.40 -5.56
CA ARG A 51 3.34 -3.46 -5.90
C ARG A 51 2.81 -2.04 -5.87
N VAL A 52 3.63 -1.14 -5.36
CA VAL A 52 3.38 0.29 -5.47
C VAL A 52 4.10 0.80 -6.73
N TYR A 53 3.44 1.64 -7.48
CA TYR A 53 4.09 2.33 -8.60
C TYR A 53 3.55 3.75 -8.70
N GLU A 54 4.33 4.60 -9.33
CA GLU A 54 3.98 6.00 -9.51
C GLU A 54 3.81 6.32 -10.99
N SER A 55 2.80 7.14 -11.28
CA SER A 55 2.57 7.61 -12.63
C SER A 55 2.22 9.09 -12.54
N GLY A 56 3.14 9.95 -13.00
CA GLY A 56 2.98 11.39 -12.84
C GLY A 56 3.01 11.76 -11.36
N ARG A 57 1.95 12.39 -10.88
CA ARG A 57 1.84 12.80 -9.48
C ARG A 57 1.02 11.81 -8.65
N ASN A 58 0.61 10.73 -9.26
CA ASN A 58 -0.27 9.75 -8.62
C ASN A 58 0.49 8.52 -8.24
N SER A 59 0.07 7.91 -7.13
CA SER A 59 0.62 6.65 -6.66
C SER A 59 -0.48 5.60 -6.66
N PHE A 60 -0.12 4.38 -7.02
CA PHE A 60 -1.07 3.28 -7.15
C PHE A 60 -0.54 2.03 -6.47
N LEU A 61 -1.46 1.26 -5.90
CA LEU A 61 -1.16 -0.07 -5.37
C LEU A 61 -1.87 -1.08 -6.27
N ASP A 62 -1.10 -1.96 -6.87
CA ASP A 62 -1.61 -2.95 -7.81
C ASP A 62 -1.42 -4.35 -7.24
N PHE A 63 -2.46 -5.17 -7.33
CA PHE A 63 -2.44 -6.56 -6.88
C PHE A 63 -2.34 -7.49 -8.08
N ALA A 64 -1.58 -8.57 -7.93
CA ALA A 64 -1.39 -9.53 -9.00
C ALA A 64 -2.70 -10.19 -9.43
N ASP A 65 -3.57 -10.48 -8.46
CA ASP A 65 -4.89 -11.03 -8.77
C ASP A 65 -5.86 -10.67 -7.65
N GLU A 66 -7.13 -11.04 -7.85
CA GLU A 66 -8.19 -10.72 -6.91
C GLU A 66 -8.02 -11.44 -5.57
N ARG A 67 -7.42 -12.62 -5.58
CA ARG A 67 -7.16 -13.37 -4.35
C ARG A 67 -6.20 -12.60 -3.45
N CYS A 68 -5.15 -12.04 -4.03
CA CYS A 68 -4.18 -11.25 -3.27
C CYS A 68 -4.83 -10.00 -2.70
N TYR A 69 -5.67 -9.35 -3.48
CA TYR A 69 -6.45 -8.21 -3.02
C TYR A 69 -7.32 -8.60 -1.82
N THR A 70 -8.01 -9.73 -1.90
CA THR A 70 -8.88 -10.20 -0.84
C THR A 70 -8.11 -10.46 0.45
N LEU A 71 -6.94 -11.08 0.34
CA LEU A 71 -6.10 -11.34 1.51
C LEU A 71 -5.68 -10.04 2.18
N PHE A 72 -5.31 -9.04 1.41
CA PHE A 72 -4.93 -7.73 1.96
C PHE A 72 -6.12 -7.08 2.66
N VAL A 73 -7.29 -7.12 2.05
CA VAL A 73 -8.50 -6.54 2.62
C VAL A 73 -8.89 -7.24 3.92
N LEU A 74 -8.75 -8.55 3.99
CA LEU A 74 -9.05 -9.29 5.21
C LEU A 74 -8.14 -8.90 6.36
N LYS A 75 -6.91 -8.53 6.06
CA LYS A 75 -5.95 -8.16 7.09
C LYS A 75 -6.07 -6.69 7.48
N TYR A 76 -6.26 -5.79 6.53
CA TYR A 76 -6.20 -4.35 6.78
C TYR A 76 -7.51 -3.61 6.55
N GLY A 77 -8.45 -4.20 5.87
CA GLY A 77 -9.72 -3.57 5.58
C GLY A 77 -9.81 -3.10 4.14
N GLY A 78 -10.99 -2.61 3.78
CA GLY A 78 -11.30 -2.22 2.43
C GLY A 78 -11.11 -0.74 2.15
N LYS A 79 -11.92 -0.22 1.23
CA LYS A 79 -11.80 1.16 0.75
C LYS A 79 -12.36 2.23 1.67
N GLU A 80 -13.05 1.88 2.68
CA GLU A 80 -13.70 2.88 3.54
C GLU A 80 -12.79 3.49 4.55
#